data_0eaadc843988aec7d1e76c9c6911f5fd
#
_entry.id   0eaadc843988aec7d1e76c9c6911f5fd
#
_cell.length_a   1.000
_cell.length_b   1.000
_cell.length_c   1.000
_cell.angle_alpha   90.00
_cell.angle_beta   90.00
_cell.angle_gamma   90.00
#
_symmetry.space_group_name_H-M   'P 1'
#
loop_
_entity.id
_entity.type
_entity.pdbx_description
1 polymer ?
#
loop_
_entity_poly.entity_id
_entity_poly.type
_entity_poly.pdbx_seq_one_letter_code
_entity_poly.pdbx_strand_id
1 'polypeptide(L)'
;MNAQQVLSQFQATGVQTCFHGRHINPQIYAGLDGTNWRLKDYEAREGYAALRKMLGIGGGEAMTPDQVVATVKESALRGRGGAGFPTGLKWSFMPKQYTGPKYVVCNSDEGEPGTCKDRDLLQFNPHMVIEGMIIAAYAMGTQVGYNYIHGEIFQTYQRFEEALEEARAAGYLGDNILGSGFGFQLHACHGWGAYICGEETALLESVEGKKGQPRFKPPFPASFGLYGKPTTVNNTETFAAVPWIIRNGGKAYVECGKPNNGGTKIYSMSGDVELPGNYEVPMGTPFGTLLELAGGVRKGRRLKAVIPGGSSSPVLPADLMMACTMDYDSIAKAGSMLGSGAVIVMDDTRCMVESLKRLSYFYMHESCGQCTPCREGTGWLWRVVDRIHNGHGKPSDLDLLDNVADNIQGRTICALGDAAAMPVRAMLKHFRHEFEAMIAEAQRKTLTPTLSQGERVSTEARSA
;
A
#
# COMPACT_ATOMS: atom_id res chain seq x y z
N MET A 1 -0.23 5.26 -28.25
CA MET A 1 1.00 4.42 -28.38
C MET A 1 0.64 3.01 -27.91
N ASN A 2 1.13 1.97 -28.60
CA ASN A 2 0.94 0.61 -28.12
C ASN A 2 1.93 0.28 -26.98
N ALA A 3 1.72 -0.85 -26.29
CA ALA A 3 2.53 -1.25 -25.14
C ALA A 3 4.04 -1.28 -25.43
N GLN A 4 4.42 -1.79 -26.59
CA GLN A 4 5.83 -1.86 -27.02
C GLN A 4 6.46 -0.50 -27.24
N GLN A 5 5.72 0.46 -27.78
CA GLN A 5 6.20 1.84 -27.99
C GLN A 5 6.37 2.57 -26.66
N VAL A 6 5.50 2.34 -25.67
CA VAL A 6 5.65 2.90 -24.32
C VAL A 6 6.89 2.31 -23.63
N LEU A 7 7.04 0.98 -23.62
CA LEU A 7 8.19 0.33 -22.99
C LEU A 7 9.52 0.73 -23.65
N SER A 8 9.56 0.92 -24.99
CA SER A 8 10.78 1.35 -25.68
C SER A 8 11.22 2.78 -25.33
N GLN A 9 10.28 3.67 -25.03
CA GLN A 9 10.61 5.03 -24.58
C GLN A 9 11.37 5.03 -23.25
N PHE A 10 10.94 4.22 -22.28
CA PHE A 10 11.61 4.13 -20.99
C PHE A 10 12.92 3.34 -21.04
N GLN A 11 13.00 2.30 -21.86
CA GLN A 11 14.25 1.56 -22.09
C GLN A 11 15.33 2.42 -22.74
N ALA A 12 14.95 3.34 -23.63
CA ALA A 12 15.89 4.25 -24.29
C ALA A 12 16.57 5.26 -23.34
N THR A 13 15.93 5.59 -22.21
CA THR A 13 16.48 6.51 -21.20
C THR A 13 17.38 5.82 -20.16
N GLY A 14 17.41 4.50 -20.11
CA GLY A 14 18.12 3.73 -19.08
C GLY A 14 17.55 3.87 -17.66
N VAL A 15 16.41 4.55 -17.51
CA VAL A 15 15.77 4.77 -16.21
C VAL A 15 14.85 3.61 -15.87
N GLN A 16 15.09 2.97 -14.75
CA GLN A 16 14.22 1.93 -14.19
C GLN A 16 13.12 2.55 -13.34
N THR A 17 11.94 2.73 -13.92
CA THR A 17 10.75 3.23 -13.23
C THR A 17 9.54 2.35 -13.47
N CYS A 18 8.56 2.40 -12.55
CA CYS A 18 7.27 1.72 -12.71
C CYS A 18 6.18 2.63 -13.28
N PHE A 19 6.43 3.92 -13.55
CA PHE A 19 5.41 4.77 -14.19
C PHE A 19 5.67 4.94 -15.70
N HIS A 20 4.61 4.97 -16.48
CA HIS A 20 4.67 4.97 -17.95
C HIS A 20 4.16 6.26 -18.59
N GLY A 21 3.95 7.33 -17.83
CA GLY A 21 3.38 8.58 -18.32
C GLY A 21 1.91 8.49 -18.79
N ARG A 22 1.23 7.37 -18.53
CA ARG A 22 -0.18 7.14 -18.86
C ARG A 22 -1.06 7.42 -17.65
N HIS A 23 -1.16 8.69 -17.27
CA HIS A 23 -1.92 9.17 -16.12
C HIS A 23 -3.14 9.96 -16.57
N ILE A 24 -4.10 10.18 -15.65
CA ILE A 24 -5.22 11.09 -15.85
C ILE A 24 -5.11 12.21 -14.83
N ASN A 25 -4.89 13.45 -15.28
CA ASN A 25 -4.76 14.65 -14.44
C ASN A 25 -3.82 14.45 -13.24
N PRO A 26 -2.57 14.00 -13.46
CA PRO A 26 -1.64 13.68 -12.38
C PRO A 26 -1.32 14.93 -11.57
N GLN A 27 -1.20 14.77 -10.25
CA GLN A 27 -0.78 15.82 -9.31
C GLN A 27 0.61 15.54 -8.77
N ILE A 28 0.92 14.28 -8.52
CA ILE A 28 2.19 13.82 -7.94
C ILE A 28 3.20 13.50 -9.05
N TYR A 29 2.76 12.83 -10.11
CA TYR A 29 3.59 12.49 -11.27
C TYR A 29 3.63 13.58 -12.36
N ALA A 30 2.97 14.71 -12.15
CA ALA A 30 2.95 15.82 -13.11
C ALA A 30 4.38 16.29 -13.43
N GLY A 31 4.75 16.24 -14.72
CA GLY A 31 6.04 16.71 -15.22
C GLY A 31 7.25 15.84 -14.85
N LEU A 32 7.06 14.65 -14.28
CA LEU A 32 8.15 13.72 -14.04
C LEU A 32 8.55 12.99 -15.34
N ASP A 33 9.86 12.91 -15.58
CA ASP A 33 10.47 12.19 -16.70
C ASP A 33 11.39 11.03 -16.25
N GLY A 34 11.50 10.82 -14.92
CA GLY A 34 12.36 9.81 -14.30
C GLY A 34 13.81 10.26 -14.07
N THR A 35 14.21 11.46 -14.57
CA THR A 35 15.56 12.01 -14.37
C THR A 35 15.56 13.32 -13.59
N ASN A 36 14.47 14.07 -13.62
CA ASN A 36 14.30 15.42 -13.09
C ASN A 36 13.86 15.48 -11.61
N TRP A 37 14.59 14.78 -10.73
CA TRP A 37 14.25 14.63 -9.32
C TRP A 37 14.98 15.60 -8.37
N ARG A 38 16.05 16.26 -8.85
CA ARG A 38 16.86 17.19 -8.06
C ARG A 38 16.06 18.41 -7.61
N LEU A 39 16.55 19.09 -6.58
CA LEU A 39 15.92 20.29 -6.02
C LEU A 39 15.56 21.32 -7.08
N LYS A 40 16.51 21.68 -7.97
CA LYS A 40 16.29 22.63 -9.07
C LYS A 40 15.15 22.22 -10.01
N ASP A 41 15.02 20.92 -10.26
CA ASP A 41 13.99 20.38 -11.14
C ASP A 41 12.61 20.37 -10.43
N TYR A 42 12.61 20.14 -9.13
CA TYR A 42 11.40 20.24 -8.30
C TYR A 42 10.92 21.69 -8.21
N GLU A 43 11.82 22.65 -7.95
CA GLU A 43 11.48 24.08 -7.92
C GLU A 43 10.97 24.58 -9.27
N ALA A 44 11.52 24.09 -10.40
CA ALA A 44 11.04 24.41 -11.75
C ALA A 44 9.59 23.93 -12.01
N ARG A 45 9.10 22.94 -11.23
CA ARG A 45 7.72 22.45 -11.24
C ARG A 45 6.88 23.01 -10.08
N GLU A 46 7.16 24.25 -9.65
CA GLU A 46 6.52 24.91 -8.53
C GLU A 46 6.74 24.22 -7.15
N GLY A 47 7.81 23.44 -7.03
CA GLY A 47 8.22 22.84 -5.77
C GLY A 47 8.52 23.88 -4.70
N TYR A 48 8.22 23.56 -3.44
CA TYR A 48 8.29 24.44 -2.28
C TYR A 48 7.45 25.73 -2.38
N ALA A 49 6.64 25.91 -3.43
CA ALA A 49 5.70 27.03 -3.52
C ALA A 49 4.60 26.95 -2.45
N ALA A 50 4.13 25.73 -2.12
CA ALA A 50 3.16 25.52 -1.04
C ALA A 50 3.75 25.89 0.34
N LEU A 51 4.99 25.49 0.60
CA LEU A 51 5.72 25.86 1.81
C LEU A 51 5.90 27.37 1.93
N ARG A 52 6.36 28.03 0.85
CA ARG A 52 6.51 29.50 0.83
C ARG A 52 5.19 30.21 1.07
N LYS A 53 4.10 29.78 0.42
CA LYS A 53 2.75 30.28 0.62
C LYS A 53 2.32 30.14 2.08
N MET A 54 2.49 28.94 2.66
CA MET A 54 2.13 28.65 4.03
C MET A 54 2.87 29.56 5.03
N LEU A 55 4.15 29.82 4.80
CA LEU A 55 4.98 30.66 5.66
C LEU A 55 4.85 32.17 5.37
N GLY A 56 4.03 32.59 4.39
CA GLY A 56 3.87 34.00 4.01
C GLY A 56 5.08 34.59 3.27
N ILE A 57 5.95 33.74 2.73
CA ILE A 57 7.18 34.17 2.05
C ILE A 57 6.85 34.53 0.59
N GLY A 58 7.19 35.76 0.20
CA GLY A 58 6.87 36.29 -1.13
C GLY A 58 5.71 37.27 -1.15
N GLY A 59 5.23 37.74 0.01
CA GLY A 59 4.31 38.88 0.15
C GLY A 59 2.85 38.51 0.47
N GLY A 60 2.59 37.25 0.81
CA GLY A 60 1.28 36.81 1.32
C GLY A 60 1.24 36.77 2.86
N GLU A 61 0.05 36.68 3.44
CA GLU A 61 -0.13 36.40 4.87
C GLU A 61 0.17 34.93 5.17
N ALA A 62 0.92 34.67 6.25
CA ALA A 62 1.22 33.30 6.67
C ALA A 62 -0.04 32.58 7.15
N MET A 63 -0.21 31.33 6.78
CA MET A 63 -1.28 30.47 7.28
C MET A 63 -0.97 30.08 8.74
N THR A 64 -1.99 30.11 9.58
CA THR A 64 -1.87 29.50 10.92
C THR A 64 -1.86 27.97 10.83
N PRO A 65 -1.28 27.26 11.82
CA PRO A 65 -1.36 25.80 11.89
C PRO A 65 -2.79 25.24 11.76
N ASP A 66 -3.76 25.92 12.38
CA ASP A 66 -5.17 25.52 12.32
C ASP A 66 -5.77 25.69 10.92
N GLN A 67 -5.39 26.73 10.18
CA GLN A 67 -5.80 26.92 8.78
C GLN A 67 -5.22 25.83 7.88
N VAL A 68 -3.98 25.40 8.10
CA VAL A 68 -3.37 24.28 7.37
C VAL A 68 -4.15 22.98 7.62
N VAL A 69 -4.43 22.65 8.89
CA VAL A 69 -5.23 21.48 9.26
C VAL A 69 -6.64 21.56 8.65
N ALA A 70 -7.28 22.74 8.67
CA ALA A 70 -8.61 22.95 8.10
C ALA A 70 -8.61 22.72 6.59
N THR A 71 -7.61 23.23 5.85
CA THR A 71 -7.46 23.02 4.41
C THR A 71 -7.27 21.54 4.07
N VAL A 72 -6.47 20.81 4.87
CA VAL A 72 -6.30 19.35 4.67
C VAL A 72 -7.57 18.57 5.04
N LYS A 73 -8.36 19.02 6.02
CA LYS A 73 -9.68 18.43 6.29
C LYS A 73 -10.65 18.66 5.14
N GLU A 74 -10.72 19.90 4.64
CA GLU A 74 -11.58 20.28 3.52
C GLU A 74 -11.26 19.48 2.25
N SER A 75 -9.99 19.13 2.03
CA SER A 75 -9.55 18.35 0.86
C SER A 75 -10.08 16.92 0.80
N ALA A 76 -10.68 16.41 1.88
CA ALA A 76 -11.08 15.02 2.01
C ALA A 76 -9.95 14.02 1.68
N LEU A 77 -8.68 14.41 1.88
CA LEU A 77 -7.53 13.51 1.72
C LEU A 77 -7.62 12.38 2.73
N ARG A 78 -7.71 11.16 2.24
CA ARG A 78 -7.65 9.93 3.04
C ARG A 78 -6.24 9.35 2.96
N GLY A 79 -5.76 8.74 4.04
CA GLY A 79 -4.46 8.10 4.10
C GLY A 79 -4.25 7.08 2.98
N ARG A 80 -3.14 7.20 2.24
CA ARG A 80 -2.81 6.39 1.05
C ARG A 80 -2.07 5.09 1.36
N GLY A 81 -1.80 4.83 2.64
CA GLY A 81 -1.04 3.65 3.07
C GLY A 81 -1.86 2.37 3.28
N GLY A 82 -3.19 2.41 3.11
CA GLY A 82 -4.05 1.23 3.24
C GLY A 82 -5.37 1.49 3.96
N ALA A 83 -5.34 1.97 5.19
CA ALA A 83 -6.52 2.15 6.04
C ALA A 83 -7.49 3.26 5.59
N GLY A 84 -7.05 4.20 4.76
CA GLY A 84 -7.91 5.27 4.26
C GLY A 84 -8.47 6.22 5.31
N PHE A 85 -7.80 6.38 6.47
CA PHE A 85 -8.26 7.27 7.52
C PHE A 85 -8.12 8.74 7.10
N PRO A 86 -9.09 9.64 7.41
CA PRO A 86 -9.04 11.04 7.02
C PRO A 86 -7.81 11.76 7.59
N THR A 87 -6.92 12.27 6.71
CA THR A 87 -5.60 12.79 7.10
C THR A 87 -5.70 14.03 7.97
N GLY A 88 -6.51 15.01 7.59
CA GLY A 88 -6.68 16.24 8.37
C GLY A 88 -7.31 16.00 9.75
N LEU A 89 -8.16 14.97 9.89
CA LEU A 89 -8.68 14.54 11.18
C LEU A 89 -7.57 13.91 12.03
N LYS A 90 -6.74 13.05 11.45
CA LYS A 90 -5.58 12.45 12.13
C LYS A 90 -4.63 13.51 12.68
N TRP A 91 -4.34 14.56 11.90
CA TRP A 91 -3.49 15.67 12.35
C TRP A 91 -4.08 16.46 13.51
N SER A 92 -5.41 16.62 13.56
CA SER A 92 -6.08 17.33 14.64
C SER A 92 -6.04 16.61 16.00
N PHE A 93 -5.62 15.33 16.04
CA PHE A 93 -5.41 14.59 17.29
C PHE A 93 -4.08 14.93 17.97
N MET A 94 -3.15 15.60 17.28
CA MET A 94 -1.90 16.05 17.90
C MET A 94 -2.20 17.06 19.02
N PRO A 95 -1.75 16.81 20.25
CA PRO A 95 -2.09 17.66 21.39
C PRO A 95 -1.43 19.04 21.26
N LYS A 96 -2.25 20.10 21.17
CA LYS A 96 -1.78 21.48 20.96
C LYS A 96 -1.06 22.07 22.17
N GLN A 97 -1.53 21.74 23.39
CA GLN A 97 -0.99 22.28 24.64
C GLN A 97 0.23 21.51 25.16
N TYR A 98 0.63 20.44 24.50
CA TYR A 98 1.80 19.68 24.91
C TYR A 98 3.08 20.42 24.51
N THR A 99 3.91 20.77 25.51
CA THR A 99 5.13 21.56 25.33
C THR A 99 6.40 20.74 25.13
N GLY A 100 6.32 19.42 25.28
CA GLY A 100 7.45 18.52 25.05
C GLY A 100 7.66 18.20 23.57
N PRO A 101 8.65 17.36 23.26
CA PRO A 101 8.90 16.93 21.87
C PRO A 101 7.72 16.16 21.29
N LYS A 102 7.38 16.48 20.03
CA LYS A 102 6.38 15.80 19.21
C LYS A 102 7.03 15.38 17.92
N TYR A 103 6.55 14.28 17.32
CA TYR A 103 7.16 13.72 16.12
C TYR A 103 6.18 13.56 14.96
N VAL A 104 6.70 13.75 13.75
CA VAL A 104 6.07 13.34 12.48
C VAL A 104 6.88 12.20 11.89
N VAL A 105 6.20 11.11 11.53
CA VAL A 105 6.86 9.96 10.92
C VAL A 105 6.22 9.66 9.57
N CYS A 106 7.05 9.59 8.55
CA CYS A 106 6.67 9.06 7.24
C CYS A 106 6.86 7.55 7.24
N ASN A 107 5.79 6.84 6.93
CA ASN A 107 5.82 5.41 6.74
C ASN A 107 6.04 5.10 5.26
N SER A 108 7.31 4.86 4.93
CA SER A 108 7.78 4.40 3.62
C SER A 108 8.21 2.92 3.65
N ASP A 109 7.70 2.17 4.65
CA ASP A 109 7.87 0.71 4.69
C ASP A 109 6.83 0.04 3.81
N GLU A 110 7.07 0.08 2.50
CA GLU A 110 6.19 -0.42 1.45
C GLU A 110 6.36 -1.92 1.24
N GLY A 111 5.98 -2.73 2.24
CA GLY A 111 6.10 -4.18 2.20
C GLY A 111 4.88 -4.92 1.65
N GLU A 112 3.76 -4.25 1.33
CA GLU A 112 2.53 -4.88 0.82
C GLU A 112 2.73 -5.47 -0.58
N PRO A 113 2.60 -6.80 -0.76
CA PRO A 113 2.75 -7.42 -2.08
C PRO A 113 1.81 -6.82 -3.14
N GLY A 114 2.41 -6.41 -4.25
CA GLY A 114 1.76 -5.71 -5.35
C GLY A 114 1.89 -4.19 -5.31
N THR A 115 2.36 -3.59 -4.22
CA THR A 115 2.55 -2.14 -4.07
C THR A 115 4.00 -1.74 -4.40
N CYS A 116 4.18 -0.70 -5.23
CA CYS A 116 5.51 -0.19 -5.57
C CYS A 116 5.52 1.33 -5.86
N LYS A 117 4.52 2.06 -5.36
CA LYS A 117 4.31 3.49 -5.62
C LYS A 117 5.18 4.40 -4.75
N ASP A 118 5.37 4.04 -3.47
CA ASP A 118 6.12 4.86 -2.51
C ASP A 118 7.62 4.81 -2.80
N ARG A 119 8.13 3.66 -3.25
CA ARG A 119 9.48 3.54 -3.80
C ARG A 119 9.71 4.52 -4.94
N ASP A 120 8.80 4.59 -5.92
CA ASP A 120 8.93 5.50 -7.05
C ASP A 120 8.84 6.97 -6.62
N LEU A 121 7.99 7.30 -5.64
CA LEU A 121 7.91 8.66 -5.08
C LEU A 121 9.23 9.10 -4.46
N LEU A 122 9.82 8.27 -3.62
CA LEU A 122 11.11 8.57 -3.00
C LEU A 122 12.26 8.62 -4.02
N GLN A 123 12.17 7.83 -5.08
CA GLN A 123 13.19 7.75 -6.12
C GLN A 123 13.13 8.94 -7.10
N PHE A 124 11.93 9.39 -7.48
CA PHE A 124 11.72 10.32 -8.59
C PHE A 124 11.07 11.65 -8.21
N ASN A 125 10.53 11.76 -6.98
CA ASN A 125 9.95 13.02 -6.46
C ASN A 125 10.17 13.18 -4.94
N PRO A 126 11.40 12.95 -4.42
CA PRO A 126 11.66 12.96 -2.98
C PRO A 126 11.36 14.31 -2.32
N HIS A 127 11.62 15.42 -3.01
CA HIS A 127 11.37 16.77 -2.49
C HIS A 127 9.89 17.05 -2.23
N MET A 128 8.97 16.44 -2.99
CA MET A 128 7.54 16.58 -2.74
C MET A 128 7.12 15.93 -1.41
N VAL A 129 7.73 14.80 -1.06
CA VAL A 129 7.53 14.13 0.24
C VAL A 129 8.13 14.98 1.35
N ILE A 130 9.33 15.52 1.17
CA ILE A 130 9.99 16.42 2.13
C ILE A 130 9.13 17.66 2.39
N GLU A 131 8.66 18.35 1.35
CA GLU A 131 7.78 19.52 1.46
C GLU A 131 6.49 19.16 2.22
N GLY A 132 5.85 18.04 1.89
CA GLY A 132 4.65 17.57 2.58
C GLY A 132 4.87 17.28 4.06
N MET A 133 6.03 16.73 4.42
CA MET A 133 6.40 16.50 5.82
C MET A 133 6.67 17.80 6.58
N ILE A 134 7.31 18.80 5.96
CA ILE A 134 7.53 20.12 6.55
C ILE A 134 6.20 20.81 6.84
N ILE A 135 5.26 20.78 5.87
CA ILE A 135 3.92 21.36 6.02
C ILE A 135 3.16 20.68 7.16
N ALA A 136 3.22 19.35 7.25
CA ALA A 136 2.60 18.58 8.33
C ALA A 136 3.22 18.89 9.69
N ALA A 137 4.55 19.04 9.75
CA ALA A 137 5.28 19.43 10.95
C ALA A 137 4.84 20.79 11.45
N TYR A 138 4.73 21.78 10.58
CA TYR A 138 4.21 23.10 10.90
C TYR A 138 2.79 23.04 11.45
N ALA A 139 1.90 22.34 10.75
CA ALA A 139 0.49 22.20 11.12
C ALA A 139 0.27 21.56 12.50
N MET A 140 1.15 20.65 12.92
CA MET A 140 1.06 19.91 14.18
C MET A 140 2.01 20.44 15.28
N GLY A 141 2.83 21.44 14.95
CA GLY A 141 3.81 22.03 15.88
C GLY A 141 4.89 21.03 16.27
N THR A 142 5.40 20.27 15.31
CA THR A 142 6.50 19.31 15.52
C THR A 142 7.81 19.87 14.98
N GLN A 143 8.92 19.53 15.61
CA GLN A 143 10.25 20.00 15.22
C GLN A 143 11.16 18.91 14.68
N VAL A 144 10.78 17.65 14.85
CA VAL A 144 11.56 16.50 14.39
C VAL A 144 10.68 15.51 13.65
N GLY A 145 11.17 15.01 12.54
CA GLY A 145 10.53 13.96 11.75
C GLY A 145 11.50 12.88 11.32
N TYR A 146 10.92 11.72 11.04
CA TYR A 146 11.63 10.57 10.51
C TYR A 146 10.90 10.02 9.29
N ASN A 147 11.65 9.66 8.26
CA ASN A 147 11.13 8.85 7.16
C ASN A 147 11.69 7.44 7.29
N TYR A 148 10.84 6.47 7.65
CA TYR A 148 11.23 5.07 7.78
C TYR A 148 11.04 4.38 6.42
N ILE A 149 12.14 4.03 5.78
CA ILE A 149 12.21 3.51 4.40
C ILE A 149 12.46 2.01 4.43
N HIS A 150 11.71 1.24 3.64
CA HIS A 150 11.83 -0.21 3.53
C HIS A 150 13.26 -0.68 3.26
N GLY A 151 13.72 -1.68 4.01
CA GLY A 151 15.13 -2.09 4.03
C GLY A 151 15.67 -2.66 2.72
N GLU A 152 14.81 -3.19 1.86
CA GLU A 152 15.23 -3.81 0.59
C GLU A 152 15.50 -2.80 -0.54
N ILE A 153 15.12 -1.52 -0.37
CA ILE A 153 15.26 -0.47 -1.39
C ILE A 153 16.37 0.53 -1.05
N PHE A 154 17.58 0.05 -0.81
CA PHE A 154 18.71 0.87 -0.34
C PHE A 154 19.05 2.05 -1.27
N GLN A 155 18.97 1.87 -2.59
CA GLN A 155 19.22 2.96 -3.55
C GLN A 155 18.19 4.10 -3.38
N THR A 156 16.95 3.78 -3.09
CA THR A 156 15.89 4.76 -2.80
C THR A 156 16.16 5.49 -1.49
N TYR A 157 16.65 4.78 -0.47
CA TYR A 157 17.11 5.41 0.76
C TYR A 157 18.24 6.43 0.49
N GLN A 158 19.27 6.04 -0.26
CA GLN A 158 20.37 6.94 -0.62
C GLN A 158 19.87 8.16 -1.40
N ARG A 159 18.92 7.98 -2.33
CA ARG A 159 18.30 9.05 -3.10
C ARG A 159 17.57 10.05 -2.19
N PHE A 160 16.86 9.55 -1.19
CA PHE A 160 16.16 10.40 -0.23
C PHE A 160 17.14 11.18 0.67
N GLU A 161 18.25 10.57 1.08
CA GLU A 161 19.33 11.27 1.81
C GLU A 161 19.94 12.40 0.98
N GLU A 162 20.25 12.17 -0.32
CA GLU A 162 20.73 13.22 -1.20
C GLU A 162 19.73 14.40 -1.29
N ALA A 163 18.44 14.12 -1.38
CA ALA A 163 17.41 15.16 -1.40
C ALA A 163 17.30 15.92 -0.06
N LEU A 164 17.50 15.25 1.08
CA LEU A 164 17.58 15.90 2.39
C LEU A 164 18.77 16.86 2.47
N GLU A 165 19.94 16.47 1.95
CA GLU A 165 21.12 17.34 1.91
C GLU A 165 20.86 18.58 1.04
N GLU A 166 20.26 18.42 -0.15
CA GLU A 166 19.86 19.54 -1.00
C GLU A 166 18.87 20.48 -0.29
N ALA A 167 17.86 19.92 0.39
CA ALA A 167 16.86 20.70 1.13
C ALA A 167 17.47 21.47 2.32
N ARG A 168 18.43 20.88 3.05
CA ARG A 168 19.18 21.56 4.12
C ARG A 168 20.03 22.68 3.57
N ALA A 169 20.78 22.42 2.52
CA ALA A 169 21.66 23.44 1.88
C ALA A 169 20.87 24.64 1.35
N ALA A 170 19.65 24.43 0.86
CA ALA A 170 18.77 25.48 0.36
C ALA A 170 17.92 26.16 1.47
N GLY A 171 18.06 25.76 2.74
CA GLY A 171 17.33 26.35 3.86
C GLY A 171 15.86 25.91 3.99
N TYR A 172 15.46 24.81 3.33
CA TYR A 172 14.13 24.21 3.49
C TYR A 172 14.02 23.29 4.71
N LEU A 173 15.14 22.90 5.31
CA LEU A 173 15.25 22.16 6.57
C LEU A 173 16.24 22.81 7.50
N GLY A 174 16.07 22.65 8.79
CA GLY A 174 16.94 23.22 9.83
C GLY A 174 16.17 24.00 10.89
N ASP A 175 16.88 24.79 11.67
CA ASP A 175 16.32 25.50 12.85
C ASP A 175 15.48 26.73 12.48
N ASN A 176 15.63 27.27 11.28
CA ASN A 176 14.94 28.49 10.83
C ASN A 176 14.68 28.44 9.33
N ILE A 177 13.65 27.71 8.93
CA ILE A 177 13.30 27.48 7.53
C ILE A 177 12.98 28.80 6.83
N LEU A 178 13.76 29.14 5.81
CA LEU A 178 13.62 30.35 4.98
C LEU A 178 13.50 31.66 5.80
N GLY A 179 14.02 31.71 7.03
CA GLY A 179 13.95 32.87 7.90
C GLY A 179 12.60 33.10 8.61
N SER A 180 11.69 32.12 8.58
CA SER A 180 10.32 32.23 9.10
C SER A 180 10.20 32.12 10.63
N GLY A 181 11.26 31.73 11.35
CA GLY A 181 11.22 31.39 12.77
C GLY A 181 10.72 29.98 13.06
N PHE A 182 10.26 29.24 12.06
CA PHE A 182 9.91 27.82 12.17
C PHE A 182 11.10 26.92 11.82
N GLY A 183 11.35 25.90 12.65
CA GLY A 183 12.41 24.92 12.44
C GLY A 183 11.86 23.49 12.37
N PHE A 184 12.44 22.66 11.49
CA PHE A 184 12.13 21.24 11.38
C PHE A 184 13.36 20.45 10.93
N GLN A 185 13.70 19.44 11.72
CA GLN A 185 14.76 18.47 11.41
C GLN A 185 14.15 17.18 10.88
N LEU A 186 14.54 16.77 9.69
CA LEU A 186 14.06 15.52 9.06
C LEU A 186 15.22 14.56 8.84
N HIS A 187 15.01 13.30 9.28
CA HIS A 187 15.99 12.22 9.19
C HIS A 187 15.42 11.05 8.41
N ALA A 188 16.22 10.41 7.58
CA ALA A 188 15.88 9.13 7.00
C ALA A 188 16.29 8.00 7.96
N CYS A 189 15.45 6.97 8.05
CA CYS A 189 15.72 5.74 8.76
C CYS A 189 15.63 4.58 7.79
N HIS A 190 16.71 3.83 7.64
CA HIS A 190 16.73 2.61 6.83
C HIS A 190 16.16 1.46 7.64
N GLY A 191 15.07 0.85 7.16
CA GLY A 191 14.45 -0.33 7.77
C GLY A 191 15.23 -1.61 7.51
N TRP A 192 14.66 -2.75 7.94
CA TRP A 192 15.28 -4.07 7.85
C TRP A 192 14.49 -5.05 6.96
N GLY A 193 13.50 -4.59 6.21
CA GLY A 193 12.74 -5.39 5.26
C GLY A 193 11.62 -6.25 5.86
N ALA A 194 11.24 -6.05 7.12
CA ALA A 194 10.13 -6.78 7.73
C ALA A 194 8.78 -6.11 7.40
N TYR A 195 7.87 -6.84 6.77
CA TYR A 195 6.51 -6.37 6.42
C TYR A 195 5.76 -5.77 7.60
N ILE A 196 5.88 -6.39 8.79
CA ILE A 196 5.18 -5.93 9.99
C ILE A 196 5.59 -4.51 10.42
N CYS A 197 6.78 -4.03 10.05
CA CYS A 197 7.22 -2.68 10.34
C CYS A 197 6.48 -1.60 9.53
N GLY A 198 5.62 -1.99 8.58
CA GLY A 198 4.59 -1.12 7.99
C GLY A 198 3.40 -0.83 8.91
N GLU A 199 3.17 -1.62 9.96
CA GLU A 199 2.22 -1.27 11.01
C GLU A 199 2.78 -0.11 11.85
N GLU A 200 1.99 0.96 12.07
CA GLU A 200 2.51 2.21 12.63
C GLU A 200 3.23 2.07 13.97
N THR A 201 2.79 1.16 14.85
CA THR A 201 3.42 0.97 16.16
C THR A 201 4.62 0.03 16.12
N ALA A 202 4.63 -0.96 15.25
CA ALA A 202 5.81 -1.80 14.99
C ALA A 202 6.93 -0.98 14.34
N LEU A 203 6.59 -0.06 13.44
CA LEU A 203 7.51 0.91 12.88
C LEU A 203 8.17 1.75 13.99
N LEU A 204 7.37 2.28 14.93
CA LEU A 204 7.88 3.07 16.05
C LEU A 204 8.81 2.26 16.95
N GLU A 205 8.47 0.99 17.26
CA GLU A 205 9.36 0.09 18.00
C GLU A 205 10.70 -0.11 17.27
N SER A 206 10.66 -0.28 15.94
CA SER A 206 11.87 -0.43 15.12
C SER A 206 12.74 0.84 15.12
N VAL A 207 12.15 2.03 14.99
CA VAL A 207 12.88 3.32 15.09
C VAL A 207 13.52 3.47 16.46
N GLU A 208 12.88 2.98 17.53
CA GLU A 208 13.41 2.98 18.90
C GLU A 208 14.52 1.92 19.12
N GLY A 209 14.92 1.16 18.07
CA GLY A 209 15.93 0.11 18.17
C GLY A 209 15.45 -1.17 18.84
N LYS A 210 14.15 -1.36 18.96
CA LYS A 210 13.53 -2.55 19.54
C LYS A 210 13.07 -3.52 18.46
N LYS A 211 12.61 -4.70 18.87
CA LYS A 211 11.96 -5.64 17.95
C LYS A 211 10.68 -5.01 17.39
N GLY A 212 10.52 -5.04 16.05
CA GLY A 212 9.37 -4.49 15.36
C GLY A 212 8.10 -5.30 15.62
N GLN A 213 7.50 -5.11 16.77
CA GLN A 213 6.24 -5.74 17.18
C GLN A 213 5.20 -4.67 17.51
N PRO A 214 3.95 -4.81 17.04
CA PRO A 214 2.89 -3.85 17.32
C PRO A 214 2.60 -3.67 18.82
N ARG A 215 2.22 -2.45 19.19
CA ARG A 215 1.72 -2.12 20.54
C ARG A 215 0.22 -2.31 20.61
N PHE A 216 -0.28 -2.56 21.81
CA PHE A 216 -1.73 -2.48 22.06
C PHE A 216 -2.24 -1.05 21.89
N LYS A 217 -3.43 -0.90 21.33
CA LYS A 217 -4.16 0.36 21.23
C LYS A 217 -5.48 0.26 21.97
N PRO A 218 -5.88 1.22 22.81
CA PRO A 218 -5.17 2.41 23.26
C PRO A 218 -3.96 2.11 24.18
N PRO A 219 -2.96 3.04 24.33
CA PRO A 219 -2.92 4.39 23.75
C PRO A 219 -2.56 4.42 22.27
N PHE A 220 -3.08 5.43 21.55
CA PHE A 220 -2.73 5.67 20.15
C PHE A 220 -1.45 6.52 20.03
N PRO A 221 -0.71 6.45 18.92
CA PRO A 221 0.54 7.19 18.73
C PRO A 221 0.41 8.70 18.91
N ALA A 222 -0.73 9.31 18.60
CA ALA A 222 -0.99 10.73 18.83
C ALA A 222 -0.86 11.14 20.31
N SER A 223 -1.03 10.20 21.25
CA SER A 223 -0.85 10.39 22.68
C SER A 223 0.45 9.78 23.19
N PHE A 224 0.83 8.62 22.71
CA PHE A 224 1.98 7.84 23.18
C PHE A 224 2.63 7.07 22.01
N GLY A 225 3.43 7.79 21.23
CA GLY A 225 4.11 7.25 20.04
C GLY A 225 5.62 7.07 20.24
N LEU A 226 6.41 7.65 19.34
CA LEU A 226 7.87 7.53 19.32
C LEU A 226 8.49 8.05 20.62
N TYR A 227 9.32 7.24 21.25
CA TYR A 227 9.93 7.51 22.58
C TYR A 227 8.90 7.91 23.64
N GLY A 228 7.68 7.38 23.56
CA GLY A 228 6.59 7.71 24.46
C GLY A 228 6.02 9.13 24.30
N LYS A 229 6.26 9.78 23.17
CA LYS A 229 5.83 11.16 22.89
C LYS A 229 4.74 11.19 21.82
N PRO A 230 3.92 12.27 21.78
CA PRO A 230 2.91 12.42 20.72
C PRO A 230 3.52 12.34 19.34
N THR A 231 2.95 11.45 18.50
CA THR A 231 3.50 11.15 17.17
C THR A 231 2.37 10.97 16.17
N THR A 232 2.51 11.56 14.99
CA THR A 232 1.64 11.26 13.84
C THR A 232 2.41 10.51 12.78
N VAL A 233 1.88 9.35 12.36
CA VAL A 233 2.45 8.54 11.28
C VAL A 233 1.55 8.66 10.06
N ASN A 234 2.10 9.03 8.91
CA ASN A 234 1.41 9.00 7.62
C ASN A 234 2.27 8.33 6.54
N ASN A 235 1.61 7.79 5.52
CA ASN A 235 2.26 7.16 4.38
C ASN A 235 2.91 8.20 3.45
N THR A 236 3.90 7.79 2.67
CA THR A 236 4.65 8.58 1.68
C THR A 236 3.76 9.34 0.69
N GLU A 237 2.84 8.65 0.02
CA GLU A 237 1.91 9.26 -0.95
C GLU A 237 0.96 10.26 -0.26
N THR A 238 0.60 10.03 1.00
CA THR A 238 -0.22 10.95 1.77
C THR A 238 0.50 12.29 1.97
N PHE A 239 1.79 12.27 2.33
CA PHE A 239 2.58 13.50 2.44
C PHE A 239 2.81 14.15 1.08
N ALA A 240 3.08 13.38 0.03
CA ALA A 240 3.28 13.90 -1.32
C ALA A 240 2.03 14.64 -1.88
N ALA A 241 0.83 14.31 -1.43
CA ALA A 241 -0.40 15.02 -1.83
C ALA A 241 -0.55 16.40 -1.19
N VAL A 242 0.05 16.64 -0.02
CA VAL A 242 -0.14 17.85 0.78
C VAL A 242 0.30 19.15 0.08
N PRO A 243 1.47 19.22 -0.58
CA PRO A 243 1.90 20.44 -1.27
C PRO A 243 0.88 20.94 -2.30
N TRP A 244 0.30 20.03 -3.08
CA TRP A 244 -0.73 20.39 -4.05
C TRP A 244 -1.98 20.98 -3.36
N ILE A 245 -2.41 20.37 -2.25
CA ILE A 245 -3.58 20.83 -1.47
C ILE A 245 -3.36 22.24 -0.93
N ILE A 246 -2.21 22.52 -0.34
CA ILE A 246 -1.91 23.85 0.23
C ILE A 246 -1.79 24.91 -0.86
N ARG A 247 -1.22 24.56 -2.02
CA ARG A 247 -1.06 25.45 -3.15
C ARG A 247 -2.41 25.84 -3.77
N ASN A 248 -3.29 24.86 -4.00
CA ASN A 248 -4.52 25.03 -4.78
C ASN A 248 -5.79 25.11 -3.92
N GLY A 249 -5.75 24.70 -2.64
CA GLY A 249 -6.89 24.68 -1.72
C GLY A 249 -7.58 23.34 -1.62
N GLY A 250 -8.26 23.10 -0.48
CA GLY A 250 -8.94 21.84 -0.19
C GLY A 250 -10.07 21.52 -1.15
N LYS A 251 -10.90 22.51 -1.50
CA LYS A 251 -12.02 22.34 -2.45
C LYS A 251 -11.57 21.87 -3.82
N ALA A 252 -10.53 22.51 -4.38
CA ALA A 252 -9.99 22.12 -5.66
C ALA A 252 -9.47 20.66 -5.65
N TYR A 253 -8.95 20.19 -4.51
CA TYR A 253 -8.52 18.79 -4.38
C TYR A 253 -9.73 17.82 -4.38
N VAL A 254 -10.83 18.18 -3.73
CA VAL A 254 -12.06 17.36 -3.79
C VAL A 254 -12.60 17.30 -5.22
N GLU A 255 -12.56 18.40 -5.96
CA GLU A 255 -13.02 18.47 -7.37
C GLU A 255 -12.17 17.60 -8.31
N CYS A 256 -10.89 17.39 -8.01
CA CYS A 256 -10.04 16.44 -8.72
C CYS A 256 -10.39 14.97 -8.50
N GLY A 257 -11.13 14.64 -7.44
CA GLY A 257 -11.60 13.30 -7.11
C GLY A 257 -13.12 13.24 -7.03
N LYS A 258 -13.63 12.89 -5.85
CA LYS A 258 -15.07 12.90 -5.55
C LYS A 258 -15.31 13.22 -4.05
N PRO A 259 -16.51 13.57 -3.63
CA PRO A 259 -16.82 13.75 -2.22
C PRO A 259 -16.34 12.58 -1.36
N ASN A 260 -15.72 12.86 -0.21
CA ASN A 260 -15.09 11.92 0.72
C ASN A 260 -13.87 11.15 0.19
N ASN A 261 -13.48 11.34 -1.07
CA ASN A 261 -12.34 10.72 -1.72
C ASN A 261 -11.66 11.75 -2.63
N GLY A 262 -11.06 12.79 -2.03
CA GLY A 262 -10.44 13.89 -2.78
C GLY A 262 -9.16 13.49 -3.51
N GLY A 263 -8.91 14.22 -4.60
CA GLY A 263 -7.68 14.19 -5.37
C GLY A 263 -7.44 12.95 -6.21
N THR A 264 -6.19 12.73 -6.53
CA THR A 264 -5.69 11.56 -7.25
C THR A 264 -5.19 10.49 -6.29
N LYS A 265 -4.98 9.29 -6.82
CA LYS A 265 -4.26 8.21 -6.15
C LYS A 265 -3.39 7.48 -7.17
N ILE A 266 -2.23 7.02 -6.71
CA ILE A 266 -1.37 6.15 -7.50
C ILE A 266 -1.81 4.70 -7.28
N TYR A 267 -2.05 4.00 -8.40
CA TYR A 267 -2.38 2.57 -8.42
C TYR A 267 -1.24 1.78 -9.02
N SER A 268 -0.73 0.80 -8.27
CA SER A 268 0.27 -0.16 -8.76
C SER A 268 -0.44 -1.32 -9.46
N MET A 269 -0.51 -1.26 -10.78
CA MET A 269 -1.13 -2.31 -11.61
C MET A 269 -0.13 -3.44 -11.87
N SER A 270 -0.51 -4.67 -11.54
CA SER A 270 0.35 -5.86 -11.73
C SER A 270 -0.46 -7.11 -12.07
N GLY A 271 0.22 -8.26 -12.17
CA GLY A 271 -0.39 -9.51 -12.58
C GLY A 271 -0.51 -9.61 -14.09
N ASP A 272 -1.68 -10.04 -14.58
CA ASP A 272 -1.90 -10.40 -15.98
C ASP A 272 -2.40 -9.22 -16.83
N VAL A 273 -1.70 -8.07 -16.73
CA VAL A 273 -1.92 -6.89 -17.58
C VAL A 273 -0.81 -6.75 -18.62
N GLU A 274 -1.09 -6.02 -19.71
CA GLU A 274 -0.09 -5.79 -20.79
C GLU A 274 1.02 -4.85 -20.35
N LEU A 275 0.71 -3.84 -19.53
CA LEU A 275 1.64 -2.80 -19.05
C LEU A 275 1.55 -2.70 -17.52
N PRO A 276 2.26 -3.56 -16.78
CA PRO A 276 2.34 -3.40 -15.33
C PRO A 276 3.10 -2.12 -14.97
N GLY A 277 2.68 -1.44 -13.89
CA GLY A 277 3.32 -0.19 -13.44
C GLY A 277 2.41 0.68 -12.58
N ASN A 278 2.89 1.89 -12.28
CA ASN A 278 2.18 2.87 -11.47
C ASN A 278 1.41 3.87 -12.33
N TYR A 279 0.13 4.06 -12.01
CA TYR A 279 -0.81 4.91 -12.72
C TYR A 279 -1.47 5.87 -11.75
N GLU A 280 -1.27 7.17 -11.94
CA GLU A 280 -1.96 8.18 -11.15
C GLU A 280 -3.25 8.61 -11.87
N VAL A 281 -4.39 8.41 -11.21
CA VAL A 281 -5.71 8.78 -11.72
C VAL A 281 -6.58 9.40 -10.61
N PRO A 282 -7.59 10.21 -10.96
CA PRO A 282 -8.55 10.73 -9.98
C PRO A 282 -9.24 9.62 -9.19
N MET A 283 -9.45 9.86 -7.90
CA MET A 283 -10.28 8.99 -7.07
C MET A 283 -11.70 8.90 -7.67
N GLY A 284 -12.23 7.68 -7.78
CA GLY A 284 -13.52 7.43 -8.41
C GLY A 284 -13.46 7.11 -9.91
N THR A 285 -12.26 7.04 -10.50
CA THR A 285 -12.08 6.52 -11.88
C THR A 285 -12.64 5.09 -11.98
N PRO A 286 -13.45 4.74 -13.00
CA PRO A 286 -13.91 3.37 -13.21
C PRO A 286 -12.73 2.39 -13.33
N PHE A 287 -12.85 1.19 -12.75
CA PHE A 287 -11.79 0.19 -12.86
C PHE A 287 -11.48 -0.18 -14.31
N GLY A 288 -12.50 -0.27 -15.18
CA GLY A 288 -12.29 -0.54 -16.61
C GLY A 288 -11.36 0.47 -17.28
N THR A 289 -11.50 1.76 -16.96
CA THR A 289 -10.62 2.82 -17.47
C THR A 289 -9.18 2.64 -16.97
N LEU A 290 -8.99 2.32 -15.68
CA LEU A 290 -7.66 2.04 -15.14
C LEU A 290 -7.02 0.81 -15.79
N LEU A 291 -7.81 -0.24 -16.03
CA LEU A 291 -7.36 -1.44 -16.73
C LEU A 291 -6.96 -1.14 -18.20
N GLU A 292 -7.72 -0.29 -18.90
CA GLU A 292 -7.37 0.18 -20.25
C GLU A 292 -6.07 0.97 -20.29
N LEU A 293 -5.82 1.83 -19.31
CA LEU A 293 -4.52 2.51 -19.17
C LEU A 293 -3.36 1.52 -19.04
N ALA A 294 -3.57 0.41 -18.34
CA ALA A 294 -2.60 -0.67 -18.20
C ALA A 294 -2.56 -1.63 -19.41
N GLY A 295 -3.18 -1.26 -20.54
CA GLY A 295 -3.17 -2.02 -21.77
C GLY A 295 -4.20 -3.16 -21.83
N GLY A 296 -5.03 -3.31 -20.79
CA GLY A 296 -5.99 -4.40 -20.66
C GLY A 296 -5.37 -5.68 -20.09
N VAL A 297 -6.16 -6.74 -20.04
CA VAL A 297 -5.69 -8.10 -19.72
C VAL A 297 -4.82 -8.61 -20.85
N ARG A 298 -3.85 -9.47 -20.57
CA ARG A 298 -2.98 -10.11 -21.58
C ARG A 298 -3.79 -10.62 -22.77
N LYS A 299 -3.26 -10.44 -23.98
CA LYS A 299 -3.95 -10.81 -25.25
C LYS A 299 -4.48 -12.24 -25.25
N GLY A 300 -5.72 -12.39 -25.71
CA GLY A 300 -6.38 -13.69 -25.83
C GLY A 300 -6.87 -14.27 -24.51
N ARG A 301 -6.79 -13.51 -23.41
CA ARG A 301 -7.25 -13.92 -22.09
C ARG A 301 -8.43 -13.08 -21.60
N ARG A 302 -9.19 -13.63 -20.66
CA ARG A 302 -10.33 -12.97 -20.03
C ARG A 302 -9.98 -12.64 -18.57
N LEU A 303 -10.49 -11.53 -18.10
CA LEU A 303 -10.42 -11.17 -16.68
C LEU A 303 -11.17 -12.23 -15.86
N LYS A 304 -10.52 -12.78 -14.86
CA LYS A 304 -11.11 -13.74 -13.90
C LYS A 304 -11.37 -13.09 -12.54
N ALA A 305 -10.36 -12.46 -11.98
CA ALA A 305 -10.41 -11.90 -10.64
C ALA A 305 -9.44 -10.73 -10.49
N VAL A 306 -9.66 -9.91 -9.47
CA VAL A 306 -8.76 -8.80 -9.11
C VAL A 306 -8.64 -8.72 -7.59
N ILE A 307 -7.43 -8.50 -7.12
CA ILE A 307 -7.16 -8.02 -5.76
C ILE A 307 -6.97 -6.51 -5.86
N PRO A 308 -7.88 -5.67 -5.33
CA PRO A 308 -7.88 -4.24 -5.66
C PRO A 308 -6.97 -3.36 -4.80
N GLY A 309 -6.44 -3.88 -3.69
CA GLY A 309 -5.77 -3.06 -2.69
C GLY A 309 -4.49 -3.64 -2.08
N GLY A 310 -3.87 -4.62 -2.75
CA GLY A 310 -2.75 -5.40 -2.23
C GLY A 310 -3.18 -6.72 -1.63
N SER A 311 -2.22 -7.57 -1.35
CA SER A 311 -2.44 -8.97 -0.92
C SER A 311 -3.35 -9.12 0.30
N SER A 312 -3.42 -8.10 1.16
CA SER A 312 -4.29 -8.03 2.35
C SER A 312 -5.76 -7.80 2.03
N SER A 313 -6.11 -7.47 0.78
CA SER A 313 -7.49 -7.16 0.38
C SER A 313 -8.22 -8.40 -0.12
N PRO A 314 -9.52 -8.57 0.21
CA PRO A 314 -10.35 -9.60 -0.38
C PRO A 314 -10.37 -9.55 -1.91
N VAL A 315 -10.19 -10.71 -2.55
CA VAL A 315 -10.31 -10.83 -4.00
C VAL A 315 -11.75 -10.61 -4.47
N LEU A 316 -11.91 -9.94 -5.61
CA LEU A 316 -13.21 -9.76 -6.27
C LEU A 316 -13.22 -10.49 -7.63
N PRO A 317 -14.31 -11.20 -7.97
CA PRO A 317 -14.54 -11.70 -9.32
C PRO A 317 -14.62 -10.56 -10.34
N ALA A 318 -14.41 -10.89 -11.60
CA ALA A 318 -14.36 -9.92 -12.71
C ALA A 318 -15.60 -9.04 -12.81
N ASP A 319 -16.79 -9.61 -12.70
CA ASP A 319 -18.09 -8.91 -12.79
C ASP A 319 -18.25 -7.86 -11.69
N LEU A 320 -17.95 -8.24 -10.46
CA LEU A 320 -17.99 -7.30 -9.32
C LEU A 320 -16.95 -6.18 -9.48
N MET A 321 -15.72 -6.51 -9.87
CA MET A 321 -14.67 -5.50 -10.01
C MET A 321 -14.92 -4.53 -11.16
N MET A 322 -15.44 -5.01 -12.30
CA MET A 322 -15.79 -4.17 -13.45
C MET A 322 -16.92 -3.16 -13.15
N ALA A 323 -17.75 -3.44 -12.15
CA ALA A 323 -18.79 -2.52 -11.68
C ALA A 323 -18.28 -1.46 -10.69
N CYS A 324 -17.02 -1.55 -10.24
CA CYS A 324 -16.45 -0.66 -9.23
C CYS A 324 -15.82 0.60 -9.84
N THR A 325 -15.84 1.66 -9.05
CA THR A 325 -14.94 2.81 -9.20
C THR A 325 -13.78 2.70 -8.21
N MET A 326 -12.61 3.22 -8.58
CA MET A 326 -11.38 3.14 -7.81
C MET A 326 -11.37 4.19 -6.68
N ASP A 327 -12.15 3.91 -5.64
CA ASP A 327 -12.25 4.70 -4.42
C ASP A 327 -12.59 3.81 -3.22
N TYR A 328 -12.36 4.34 -2.00
CA TYR A 328 -12.53 3.58 -0.78
C TYR A 328 -13.95 3.08 -0.58
N ASP A 329 -14.95 3.88 -0.94
CA ASP A 329 -16.35 3.58 -0.64
C ASP A 329 -16.94 2.55 -1.62
N SER A 330 -16.62 2.66 -2.92
CA SER A 330 -17.05 1.72 -3.95
C SER A 330 -16.47 0.32 -3.73
N ILE A 331 -15.17 0.23 -3.49
CA ILE A 331 -14.50 -1.06 -3.25
C ILE A 331 -14.97 -1.70 -1.93
N ALA A 332 -15.18 -0.90 -0.87
CA ALA A 332 -15.73 -1.40 0.39
C ALA A 332 -17.16 -1.96 0.21
N LYS A 333 -18.01 -1.27 -0.57
CA LYS A 333 -19.36 -1.74 -0.90
C LYS A 333 -19.36 -3.07 -1.68
N ALA A 334 -18.36 -3.31 -2.50
CA ALA A 334 -18.17 -4.57 -3.21
C ALA A 334 -17.66 -5.72 -2.30
N GLY A 335 -17.33 -5.44 -1.04
CA GLY A 335 -16.85 -6.42 -0.07
C GLY A 335 -15.33 -6.63 -0.06
N SER A 336 -14.58 -5.62 -0.53
CA SER A 336 -13.12 -5.63 -0.48
C SER A 336 -12.58 -4.32 0.13
N MET A 337 -11.31 -4.01 -0.09
CA MET A 337 -10.66 -2.79 0.38
C MET A 337 -9.80 -2.20 -0.74
N LEU A 338 -9.81 -0.85 -0.88
CA LEU A 338 -8.89 -0.16 -1.78
C LEU A 338 -7.43 -0.30 -1.34
N GLY A 339 -7.20 -0.52 -0.05
CA GLY A 339 -5.91 -0.80 0.51
C GLY A 339 -4.84 0.24 0.13
N SER A 340 -3.65 -0.25 -0.20
CA SER A 340 -2.55 0.58 -0.70
C SER A 340 -2.75 1.05 -2.15
N GLY A 341 -3.72 0.45 -2.88
CA GLY A 341 -3.93 0.69 -4.31
C GLY A 341 -3.08 -0.21 -5.22
N ALA A 342 -2.56 -1.31 -4.68
CA ALA A 342 -1.96 -2.36 -5.49
C ALA A 342 -3.06 -3.21 -6.12
N VAL A 343 -3.22 -3.11 -7.43
CA VAL A 343 -4.26 -3.81 -8.19
C VAL A 343 -3.63 -5.00 -8.90
N ILE A 344 -3.89 -6.20 -8.39
CA ILE A 344 -3.35 -7.45 -8.95
C ILE A 344 -4.42 -8.08 -9.82
N VAL A 345 -4.21 -8.08 -11.12
CA VAL A 345 -5.14 -8.62 -12.13
C VAL A 345 -4.80 -10.08 -12.39
N MET A 346 -5.81 -10.93 -12.40
CA MET A 346 -5.71 -12.36 -12.66
C MET A 346 -6.59 -12.75 -13.86
N ASP A 347 -6.01 -13.38 -14.85
CA ASP A 347 -6.72 -13.90 -16.02
C ASP A 347 -7.29 -15.31 -15.79
N ASP A 348 -7.98 -15.84 -16.79
CA ASP A 348 -8.66 -17.12 -16.74
C ASP A 348 -7.73 -18.36 -16.66
N THR A 349 -6.42 -18.18 -16.74
CA THR A 349 -5.44 -19.25 -16.53
C THR A 349 -4.99 -19.42 -15.08
N ARG A 350 -5.29 -18.43 -14.20
CA ARG A 350 -4.81 -18.47 -12.82
C ARG A 350 -5.62 -19.43 -11.96
N CYS A 351 -4.91 -20.26 -11.22
CA CYS A 351 -5.46 -21.13 -10.19
C CYS A 351 -5.62 -20.37 -8.89
N MET A 352 -6.85 -20.29 -8.35
CA MET A 352 -7.10 -19.54 -7.12
C MET A 352 -6.56 -20.25 -5.88
N VAL A 353 -6.45 -21.59 -5.92
CA VAL A 353 -5.83 -22.38 -4.83
C VAL A 353 -4.33 -22.09 -4.74
N GLU A 354 -3.63 -22.06 -5.89
CA GLU A 354 -2.21 -21.70 -5.93
C GLU A 354 -1.98 -20.25 -5.46
N SER A 355 -2.83 -19.33 -5.92
CA SER A 355 -2.77 -17.93 -5.50
C SER A 355 -2.93 -17.79 -4.00
N LEU A 356 -3.91 -18.46 -3.40
CA LEU A 356 -4.10 -18.45 -1.95
C LEU A 356 -2.94 -19.10 -1.19
N LYS A 357 -2.38 -20.19 -1.72
CA LYS A 357 -1.18 -20.83 -1.14
C LYS A 357 -0.03 -19.84 -1.01
N ARG A 358 0.24 -19.04 -2.05
CA ARG A 358 1.30 -18.01 -2.03
C ARG A 358 1.00 -16.91 -1.01
N LEU A 359 -0.22 -16.39 -0.97
CA LEU A 359 -0.64 -15.37 -0.02
C LEU A 359 -0.53 -15.88 1.43
N SER A 360 -1.05 -17.08 1.70
CA SER A 360 -1.01 -17.67 3.05
C SER A 360 0.42 -17.93 3.52
N TYR A 361 1.34 -18.34 2.61
CA TYR A 361 2.76 -18.49 2.93
C TYR A 361 3.38 -17.16 3.35
N PHE A 362 3.10 -16.08 2.60
CA PHE A 362 3.59 -14.74 2.90
C PHE A 362 3.18 -14.31 4.32
N TYR A 363 1.89 -14.39 4.65
CA TYR A 363 1.42 -13.98 5.98
C TYR A 363 1.94 -14.85 7.11
N MET A 364 2.12 -16.13 6.87
CA MET A 364 2.78 -17.03 7.84
C MET A 364 4.21 -16.59 8.10
N HIS A 365 4.97 -16.29 7.04
CA HIS A 365 6.37 -15.88 7.14
C HIS A 365 6.52 -14.51 7.82
N GLU A 366 5.64 -13.55 7.52
CA GLU A 366 5.72 -12.17 7.99
C GLU A 366 5.03 -11.93 9.35
N SER A 367 4.41 -12.94 9.94
CA SER A 367 3.87 -12.85 11.30
C SER A 367 4.99 -12.58 12.30
N CYS A 368 4.87 -11.49 13.08
CA CYS A 368 5.85 -11.16 14.12
C CYS A 368 5.88 -12.14 15.31
N GLY A 369 4.90 -13.07 15.37
CA GLY A 369 4.79 -14.09 16.41
C GLY A 369 4.30 -13.59 17.77
N GLN A 370 3.83 -12.35 17.91
CA GLN A 370 3.44 -11.79 19.20
C GLN A 370 2.15 -12.40 19.74
N CYS A 371 1.07 -12.40 18.95
CA CYS A 371 -0.24 -12.90 19.40
C CYS A 371 -0.55 -14.29 18.85
N THR A 372 -1.07 -15.17 19.71
CA THR A 372 -1.29 -16.60 19.40
C THR A 372 -2.18 -16.84 18.18
N PRO A 373 -3.33 -16.16 17.98
CA PRO A 373 -4.17 -16.43 16.81
C PRO A 373 -3.44 -16.20 15.48
N CYS A 374 -2.62 -15.17 15.37
CA CYS A 374 -1.80 -14.89 14.19
C CYS A 374 -0.61 -15.88 14.09
N ARG A 375 0.18 -16.00 15.16
CA ARG A 375 1.41 -16.84 15.17
C ARG A 375 1.13 -18.28 14.74
N GLU A 376 0.08 -18.90 15.28
CA GLU A 376 -0.25 -20.29 14.99
C GLU A 376 -1.20 -20.42 13.79
N GLY A 377 -2.24 -19.57 13.75
CA GLY A 377 -3.30 -19.67 12.75
C GLY A 377 -2.85 -19.42 11.33
N THR A 378 -1.93 -18.47 11.08
CA THR A 378 -1.40 -18.22 9.73
C THR A 378 -0.67 -19.43 9.18
N GLY A 379 0.11 -20.14 10.03
CA GLY A 379 0.75 -21.39 9.68
C GLY A 379 -0.23 -22.52 9.39
N TRP A 380 -1.38 -22.56 10.11
CA TRP A 380 -2.43 -23.54 9.84
C TRP A 380 -3.14 -23.24 8.52
N LEU A 381 -3.48 -22.01 8.22
CA LEU A 381 -4.07 -21.62 6.94
C LEU A 381 -3.17 -22.08 5.78
N TRP A 382 -1.88 -21.74 5.82
CA TRP A 382 -0.96 -22.13 4.77
C TRP A 382 -0.86 -23.66 4.60
N ARG A 383 -0.69 -24.43 5.70
CA ARG A 383 -0.55 -25.90 5.64
C ARG A 383 -1.78 -26.58 5.04
N VAL A 384 -2.98 -26.08 5.34
CA VAL A 384 -4.22 -26.65 4.80
C VAL A 384 -4.34 -26.34 3.31
N VAL A 385 -4.08 -25.10 2.89
CA VAL A 385 -4.09 -24.75 1.46
C VAL A 385 -3.00 -25.50 0.69
N ASP A 386 -1.79 -25.61 1.25
CA ASP A 386 -0.68 -26.36 0.65
C ASP A 386 -1.05 -27.86 0.49
N ARG A 387 -1.68 -28.45 1.49
CA ARG A 387 -2.19 -29.84 1.42
C ARG A 387 -3.22 -30.02 0.30
N ILE A 388 -4.16 -29.09 0.14
CA ILE A 388 -5.15 -29.13 -0.95
C ILE A 388 -4.43 -29.03 -2.30
N HIS A 389 -3.55 -28.06 -2.46
CA HIS A 389 -2.80 -27.84 -3.70
C HIS A 389 -1.94 -29.04 -4.11
N ASN A 390 -1.37 -29.74 -3.16
CA ASN A 390 -0.52 -30.91 -3.40
C ASN A 390 -1.31 -32.24 -3.55
N GLY A 391 -2.64 -32.19 -3.67
CA GLY A 391 -3.48 -33.37 -3.91
C GLY A 391 -3.77 -34.25 -2.68
N HIS A 392 -3.58 -33.71 -1.48
CA HIS A 392 -3.85 -34.40 -0.21
C HIS A 392 -5.03 -33.77 0.56
N GLY A 393 -5.79 -32.89 -0.11
CA GLY A 393 -6.93 -32.19 0.48
C GLY A 393 -8.11 -33.12 0.75
N LYS A 394 -8.89 -32.75 1.76
CA LYS A 394 -10.13 -33.40 2.15
C LYS A 394 -11.28 -32.42 2.04
N PRO A 395 -12.53 -32.84 1.77
CA PRO A 395 -13.69 -31.93 1.74
C PRO A 395 -13.84 -31.09 3.03
N SER A 396 -13.55 -31.69 4.19
CA SER A 396 -13.55 -30.99 5.50
C SER A 396 -12.50 -29.88 5.65
N ASP A 397 -11.51 -29.82 4.76
CA ASP A 397 -10.47 -28.79 4.83
C ASP A 397 -10.99 -27.40 4.49
N LEU A 398 -12.08 -27.31 3.71
CA LEU A 398 -12.69 -26.03 3.37
C LEU A 398 -13.38 -25.39 4.60
N ASP A 399 -14.09 -26.19 5.37
CA ASP A 399 -14.71 -25.73 6.61
C ASP A 399 -13.65 -25.46 7.70
N LEU A 400 -12.56 -26.23 7.71
CA LEU A 400 -11.41 -25.97 8.58
C LEU A 400 -10.75 -24.63 8.26
N LEU A 401 -10.53 -24.30 6.98
CA LEU A 401 -9.97 -23.01 6.56
C LEU A 401 -10.85 -21.84 7.02
N ASP A 402 -12.17 -21.93 6.82
CA ASP A 402 -13.09 -20.86 7.25
C ASP A 402 -13.10 -20.73 8.79
N ASN A 403 -13.09 -21.83 9.51
CA ASN A 403 -13.04 -21.83 10.98
C ASN A 403 -11.74 -21.21 11.51
N VAL A 404 -10.58 -21.58 10.94
CA VAL A 404 -9.29 -20.99 11.36
C VAL A 404 -9.27 -19.51 11.05
N ALA A 405 -9.70 -19.09 9.86
CA ALA A 405 -9.78 -17.68 9.48
C ALA A 405 -10.69 -16.87 10.41
N ASP A 406 -11.85 -17.43 10.82
CA ASP A 406 -12.77 -16.80 11.78
C ASP A 406 -12.13 -16.63 13.16
N ASN A 407 -11.31 -17.60 13.61
CA ASN A 407 -10.60 -17.52 14.89
C ASN A 407 -9.38 -16.58 14.88
N ILE A 408 -8.92 -16.14 13.71
CA ILE A 408 -7.87 -15.12 13.57
C ILE A 408 -8.49 -13.73 13.46
N GLN A 409 -9.49 -13.55 12.60
CA GLN A 409 -10.06 -12.26 12.24
C GLN A 409 -10.66 -11.53 13.44
N GLY A 410 -10.23 -10.29 13.67
CA GLY A 410 -10.67 -9.45 14.79
C GLY A 410 -10.14 -9.89 16.16
N ARG A 411 -9.23 -10.88 16.26
CA ARG A 411 -8.72 -11.43 17.52
C ARG A 411 -7.21 -11.29 17.69
N THR A 412 -6.61 -10.39 16.93
CA THR A 412 -5.17 -10.13 16.92
C THR A 412 -4.84 -8.70 17.35
N ILE A 413 -3.60 -8.46 17.79
CA ILE A 413 -3.15 -7.15 18.26
C ILE A 413 -3.15 -6.11 17.12
N CYS A 414 -2.84 -6.54 15.90
CA CYS A 414 -2.78 -5.68 14.72
C CYS A 414 -3.54 -6.30 13.54
N ALA A 415 -3.70 -5.52 12.49
CA ALA A 415 -4.44 -5.90 11.28
C ALA A 415 -3.78 -7.02 10.43
N LEU A 416 -2.56 -7.49 10.75
CA LEU A 416 -1.93 -8.58 10.00
C LEU A 416 -2.77 -9.86 10.07
N GLY A 417 -3.39 -10.15 11.22
CA GLY A 417 -4.28 -11.31 11.33
C GLY A 417 -5.49 -11.21 10.41
N ASP A 418 -6.11 -10.03 10.33
CA ASP A 418 -7.22 -9.78 9.39
C ASP A 418 -6.74 -9.88 7.94
N ALA A 419 -5.56 -9.33 7.64
CA ALA A 419 -4.93 -9.41 6.32
C ALA A 419 -4.64 -10.85 5.86
N ALA A 420 -4.35 -11.75 6.80
CA ALA A 420 -4.17 -13.18 6.51
C ALA A 420 -5.50 -13.93 6.32
N ALA A 421 -6.53 -13.57 7.10
CA ALA A 421 -7.81 -14.27 7.12
C ALA A 421 -8.77 -13.84 5.98
N MET A 422 -8.84 -12.55 5.68
CA MET A 422 -9.77 -12.00 4.67
C MET A 422 -9.58 -12.58 3.26
N PRO A 423 -8.34 -12.74 2.72
CA PRO A 423 -8.14 -13.40 1.43
C PRO A 423 -8.64 -14.84 1.40
N VAL A 424 -8.45 -15.62 2.49
CA VAL A 424 -8.95 -16.99 2.61
C VAL A 424 -10.46 -17.02 2.47
N ARG A 425 -11.16 -16.19 3.27
CA ARG A 425 -12.61 -16.12 3.26
C ARG A 425 -13.17 -15.65 1.92
N ALA A 426 -12.52 -14.66 1.29
CA ALA A 426 -12.94 -14.18 -0.03
C ALA A 426 -12.77 -15.25 -1.13
N MET A 427 -11.64 -15.97 -1.11
CA MET A 427 -11.40 -17.06 -2.07
C MET A 427 -12.37 -18.22 -1.87
N LEU A 428 -12.69 -18.62 -0.65
CA LEU A 428 -13.71 -19.62 -0.37
C LEU A 428 -15.11 -19.15 -0.76
N LYS A 429 -15.42 -17.85 -0.58
CA LYS A 429 -16.72 -17.28 -0.97
C LYS A 429 -16.94 -17.30 -2.49
N HIS A 430 -15.94 -16.92 -3.27
CA HIS A 430 -16.10 -16.64 -4.71
C HIS A 430 -15.58 -17.77 -5.61
N PHE A 431 -14.63 -18.57 -5.13
CA PHE A 431 -13.92 -19.58 -5.93
C PHE A 431 -13.87 -20.96 -5.26
N ARG A 432 -14.78 -21.24 -4.32
CA ARG A 432 -14.87 -22.52 -3.59
C ARG A 432 -14.86 -23.73 -4.55
N HIS A 433 -15.51 -23.60 -5.70
CA HIS A 433 -15.59 -24.64 -6.73
C HIS A 433 -14.22 -25.09 -7.25
N GLU A 434 -13.20 -24.23 -7.31
CA GLU A 434 -11.85 -24.61 -7.73
C GLU A 434 -11.16 -25.48 -6.66
N PHE A 435 -11.36 -25.19 -5.40
CA PHE A 435 -10.86 -25.99 -4.28
C PHE A 435 -11.52 -27.38 -4.27
N GLU A 436 -12.84 -27.43 -4.41
CA GLU A 436 -13.62 -28.67 -4.49
C GLU A 436 -13.20 -29.52 -5.67
N ALA A 437 -13.02 -28.93 -6.86
CA ALA A 437 -12.59 -29.64 -8.06
C ALA A 437 -11.18 -30.25 -7.88
N MET A 438 -10.24 -29.50 -7.29
CA MET A 438 -8.87 -29.98 -7.02
C MET A 438 -8.87 -31.15 -6.05
N ILE A 439 -9.66 -31.09 -4.96
CA ILE A 439 -9.81 -32.16 -3.99
C ILE A 439 -10.42 -33.41 -4.67
N ALA A 440 -11.49 -33.25 -5.46
CA ALA A 440 -12.15 -34.35 -6.13
C ALA A 440 -11.26 -35.03 -7.18
N GLU A 441 -10.45 -34.26 -7.91
CA GLU A 441 -9.47 -34.78 -8.88
C GLU A 441 -8.40 -35.64 -8.19
N ALA A 442 -7.87 -35.16 -7.07
CA ALA A 442 -6.87 -35.90 -6.30
C ALA A 442 -7.41 -37.23 -5.76
N GLN A 443 -8.64 -37.21 -5.24
CA GLN A 443 -9.31 -38.45 -4.76
C GLN A 443 -9.51 -39.48 -5.89
N ARG A 444 -9.91 -39.04 -7.08
CA ARG A 444 -10.05 -39.94 -8.24
C ARG A 444 -8.73 -40.59 -8.66
N LYS A 445 -7.64 -39.81 -8.69
CA LYS A 445 -6.28 -40.32 -9.02
C LYS A 445 -5.80 -41.37 -8.00
N THR A 446 -6.15 -41.24 -6.75
CA THR A 446 -5.75 -42.17 -5.69
C THR A 446 -6.52 -43.49 -5.78
N LEU A 447 -7.78 -43.47 -6.24
CA LEU A 447 -8.61 -44.69 -6.37
C LEU A 447 -8.25 -45.53 -7.63
N THR A 448 -7.84 -44.90 -8.72
CA THR A 448 -7.55 -45.58 -10.00
C THR A 448 -6.38 -46.59 -9.92
N PRO A 449 -5.25 -46.36 -9.25
CA PRO A 449 -4.17 -47.35 -9.11
C PRO A 449 -4.59 -48.63 -8.38
N THR A 450 -5.48 -48.49 -7.39
CA THR A 450 -5.93 -49.65 -6.59
C THR A 450 -6.81 -50.60 -7.39
N LEU A 451 -7.63 -50.10 -8.31
CA LEU A 451 -8.44 -50.93 -9.23
C LEU A 451 -7.56 -51.66 -10.26
N SER A 452 -6.52 -51.01 -10.79
CA SER A 452 -5.61 -51.62 -11.75
C SER A 452 -4.74 -52.73 -11.15
N GLN A 453 -4.39 -52.67 -9.86
CA GLN A 453 -3.68 -53.72 -9.15
C GLN A 453 -4.61 -54.89 -8.80
N GLY A 454 -5.86 -54.64 -8.47
CA GLY A 454 -6.87 -55.68 -8.24
C GLY A 454 -7.18 -56.50 -9.52
N GLU A 455 -7.28 -55.89 -10.68
CA GLU A 455 -7.51 -56.55 -11.93
C GLU A 455 -6.32 -57.42 -12.41
N ARG A 456 -5.08 -56.98 -12.16
CA ARG A 456 -3.87 -57.76 -12.47
C ARG A 456 -3.75 -59.01 -11.63
N VAL A 457 -4.13 -58.97 -10.36
CA VAL A 457 -4.12 -60.17 -9.49
C VAL A 457 -5.18 -61.18 -9.92
N SER A 458 -6.32 -60.76 -10.44
CA SER A 458 -7.39 -61.69 -10.90
C SER A 458 -7.07 -62.35 -12.24
N THR A 459 -6.23 -61.78 -13.10
CA THR A 459 -5.78 -62.37 -14.39
C THR A 459 -4.67 -63.38 -14.19
N GLU A 460 -3.77 -63.21 -13.26
CA GLU A 460 -2.72 -64.20 -12.94
C GLU A 460 -3.26 -65.44 -12.23
N ALA A 461 -4.33 -65.31 -11.45
CA ALA A 461 -4.97 -66.44 -10.78
C ALA A 461 -5.83 -67.34 -11.71
N ARG A 462 -6.06 -66.94 -12.96
CA ARG A 462 -6.79 -67.72 -13.96
C ARG A 462 -5.90 -68.46 -14.99
N SER A 463 -4.57 -68.28 -14.92
CA SER A 463 -3.60 -68.88 -15.78
C SER A 463 -2.60 -69.84 -15.11
N ALA A 464 -2.93 -70.29 -13.87
CA ALA A 464 -2.20 -71.33 -13.17
C ALA A 464 -2.96 -72.64 -13.03
#